data_1c837a10d2baac8c849d9de67f7a9325
#
_entry.id   1c837a10d2baac8c849d9de67f7a9325
#
_cell.length_a   1.000
_cell.length_b   1.000
_cell.length_c   1.000
_cell.angle_alpha   90.00
_cell.angle_beta   90.00
_cell.angle_gamma   90.00
#
_symmetry.space_group_name_H-M   'P 1'
#
loop_
_entity.id
_entity.type
_entity.pdbx_description
1 polymer ?
#
loop_
_entity_poly.entity_id
_entity_poly.type
_entity_poly.pdbx_seq_one_letter_code
_entity_poly.pdbx_strand_id
1 'polypeptide(L)'
;MDMLVNLYHLPEYRDPDAVRICRVLPPDYSSLLVWVGSHFGSGWQSECAASLSTQPSHCFAAQRDGQFIGFACYDATARGYFGPIGISESFRGSGIGRALLIRCLYAMKEDGYGYAVIGWCDEAAAFYERTVGAVSIPGSSPAETLYRRMVRFSVPKQQ
;
A
#
# COMPACT_ATOMS: atom_id res chain seq x y z
N MET A 1 12.74 -6.47 -5.37
CA MET A 1 12.00 -7.54 -6.11
C MET A 1 10.51 -7.25 -6.03
N ASP A 2 9.76 -7.53 -7.09
CA ASP A 2 8.30 -7.44 -7.07
C ASP A 2 7.68 -8.79 -6.69
N MET A 3 6.47 -8.74 -6.13
CA MET A 3 5.69 -9.94 -5.77
C MET A 3 4.32 -9.89 -6.43
N LEU A 4 3.75 -11.07 -6.69
CA LEU A 4 2.43 -11.25 -7.26
C LEU A 4 1.47 -11.80 -6.21
N VAL A 5 0.28 -11.21 -6.11
CA VAL A 5 -0.81 -11.67 -5.25
C VAL A 5 -1.96 -12.17 -6.10
N ASN A 6 -2.46 -13.36 -5.78
CA ASN A 6 -3.66 -13.92 -6.37
C ASN A 6 -4.91 -13.39 -5.62
N LEU A 7 -5.74 -12.59 -6.28
CA LEU A 7 -6.92 -11.98 -5.67
C LEU A 7 -8.14 -12.91 -5.60
N TYR A 8 -8.07 -14.10 -6.19
CA TYR A 8 -9.15 -15.09 -6.10
C TYR A 8 -9.19 -15.83 -4.74
N HIS A 9 -8.08 -15.81 -4.00
CA HIS A 9 -7.92 -16.51 -2.73
C HIS A 9 -7.44 -15.59 -1.60
N LEU A 10 -8.20 -14.51 -1.37
CA LEU A 10 -7.88 -13.57 -0.30
C LEU A 10 -8.36 -14.10 1.06
N PRO A 11 -7.59 -13.87 2.14
CA PRO A 11 -8.05 -14.15 3.49
C PRO A 11 -9.25 -13.27 3.88
N GLU A 12 -9.98 -13.67 4.90
CA GLU A 12 -11.08 -12.88 5.42
C GLU A 12 -10.59 -11.51 5.93
N TYR A 13 -11.40 -10.50 5.67
CA TYR A 13 -11.17 -9.15 6.15
C TYR A 13 -11.73 -8.96 7.55
N ARG A 14 -10.94 -8.33 8.42
CA ARG A 14 -11.37 -7.93 9.75
C ARG A 14 -10.59 -6.70 10.22
N ASP A 15 -11.29 -5.67 10.70
CA ASP A 15 -10.66 -4.53 11.36
C ASP A 15 -10.12 -4.96 12.73
N PRO A 16 -8.93 -4.48 13.12
CA PRO A 16 -8.46 -4.62 14.51
C PRO A 16 -9.36 -3.88 15.49
N ASP A 17 -9.38 -4.34 16.73
CA ASP A 17 -10.17 -3.71 17.80
C ASP A 17 -9.79 -2.23 17.98
N ALA A 18 -10.81 -1.38 18.16
CA ALA A 18 -10.68 0.07 18.32
C ALA A 18 -10.01 0.81 17.14
N VAL A 19 -9.86 0.17 15.99
CA VAL A 19 -9.34 0.77 14.76
C VAL A 19 -10.44 0.75 13.71
N ARG A 20 -10.63 1.88 13.04
CA ARG A 20 -11.53 1.97 11.89
C ARG A 20 -10.73 2.17 10.63
N ILE A 21 -10.99 1.33 9.62
CA ILE A 21 -10.39 1.45 8.28
C ILE A 21 -11.46 1.90 7.30
N CYS A 22 -11.21 3.03 6.64
CA CYS A 22 -12.13 3.63 5.70
C CYS A 22 -11.44 3.99 4.40
N ARG A 23 -12.16 3.88 3.30
CA ARG A 23 -11.77 4.55 2.06
C ARG A 23 -11.78 6.06 2.29
N VAL A 24 -10.70 6.73 1.92
CA VAL A 24 -10.52 8.16 2.18
C VAL A 24 -11.45 8.98 1.29
N LEU A 25 -12.14 9.93 1.89
CA LEU A 25 -13.01 10.89 1.20
C LEU A 25 -12.31 12.24 1.02
N PRO A 26 -12.73 13.05 0.03
CA PRO A 26 -12.09 14.34 -0.28
C PRO A 26 -11.85 15.28 0.90
N PRO A 27 -12.75 15.42 1.90
CA PRO A 27 -12.50 16.29 3.05
C PRO A 27 -11.24 15.96 3.86
N ASP A 28 -10.77 14.71 3.80
CA ASP A 28 -9.60 14.25 4.54
C ASP A 28 -8.29 14.27 3.72
N TYR A 29 -8.34 14.59 2.42
CA TYR A 29 -7.19 14.48 1.52
C TYR A 29 -6.00 15.30 2.00
N SER A 30 -6.19 16.59 2.28
CA SER A 30 -5.09 17.47 2.69
C SER A 30 -4.46 17.02 4.00
N SER A 31 -5.26 16.66 4.99
CA SER A 31 -4.78 16.19 6.30
C SER A 31 -4.00 14.88 6.17
N LEU A 32 -4.49 13.95 5.37
CA LEU A 32 -3.80 12.68 5.11
C LEU A 32 -2.47 12.91 4.40
N LEU A 33 -2.43 13.75 3.37
CA LEU A 33 -1.21 14.04 2.62
C LEU A 33 -0.13 14.67 3.51
N VAL A 34 -0.50 15.59 4.40
CA VAL A 34 0.43 16.17 5.37
C VAL A 34 0.95 15.07 6.32
N TRP A 35 0.07 14.23 6.82
CA TRP A 35 0.44 13.14 7.72
C TRP A 35 1.38 12.14 7.05
N VAL A 36 1.08 11.70 5.82
CA VAL A 36 1.93 10.79 5.05
C VAL A 36 3.30 11.41 4.78
N GLY A 37 3.34 12.66 4.34
CA GLY A 37 4.59 13.36 4.07
C GLY A 37 5.48 13.48 5.28
N SER A 38 4.92 13.77 6.45
CA SER A 38 5.67 13.93 7.70
C SER A 38 6.19 12.60 8.28
N HIS A 39 5.48 11.49 8.05
CA HIS A 39 5.85 10.17 8.58
C HIS A 39 6.72 9.35 7.63
N PHE A 40 6.53 9.48 6.31
CA PHE A 40 7.10 8.58 5.32
C PHE A 40 7.84 9.30 4.17
N GLY A 41 7.78 10.62 4.13
CA GLY A 41 8.49 11.43 3.15
C GLY A 41 7.69 11.77 1.90
N SER A 42 8.28 12.62 1.05
CA SER A 42 7.62 13.24 -0.10
C SER A 42 7.28 12.25 -1.23
N GLY A 43 8.04 11.18 -1.38
CA GLY A 43 7.78 10.16 -2.39
C GLY A 43 6.43 9.47 -2.16
N TRP A 44 6.21 8.96 -0.96
CA TRP A 44 4.96 8.32 -0.59
C TRP A 44 3.80 9.32 -0.50
N GLN A 45 4.08 10.56 -0.13
CA GLN A 45 3.08 11.63 -0.19
C GLN A 45 2.57 11.85 -1.63
N SER A 46 3.48 11.85 -2.61
CA SER A 46 3.14 12.00 -4.03
C SER A 46 2.34 10.79 -4.56
N GLU A 47 2.73 9.58 -4.20
CA GLU A 47 1.99 8.36 -4.56
C GLU A 47 0.60 8.34 -3.91
N CYS A 48 0.50 8.72 -2.64
CA CYS A 48 -0.79 8.88 -1.97
C CYS A 48 -1.67 9.90 -2.71
N ALA A 49 -1.13 11.06 -3.09
CA ALA A 49 -1.87 12.05 -3.87
C ALA A 49 -2.38 11.49 -5.20
N ALA A 50 -1.59 10.68 -5.90
CA ALA A 50 -2.02 10.00 -7.12
C ALA A 50 -3.22 9.08 -6.87
N SER A 51 -3.22 8.31 -5.79
CA SER A 51 -4.32 7.42 -5.41
C SER A 51 -5.60 8.14 -5.02
N LEU A 52 -5.50 9.39 -4.56
CA LEU A 52 -6.62 10.24 -4.20
C LEU A 52 -7.27 10.95 -5.39
N SER A 53 -6.65 10.92 -6.57
CA SER A 53 -7.14 11.63 -7.76
C SER A 53 -8.29 10.95 -8.49
N THR A 54 -8.72 9.77 -8.04
CA THR A 54 -9.86 9.02 -8.57
C THR A 54 -11.09 9.14 -7.67
N GLN A 55 -12.28 8.86 -8.22
CA GLN A 55 -13.52 8.77 -7.47
C GLN A 55 -14.22 7.42 -7.76
N PRO A 56 -14.36 6.55 -6.76
CA PRO A 56 -13.83 6.67 -5.38
C PRO A 56 -12.30 6.63 -5.33
N SER A 57 -11.71 7.17 -4.26
CA SER A 57 -10.25 7.17 -4.11
C SER A 57 -9.70 5.74 -3.97
N HIS A 58 -8.47 5.52 -4.44
CA HIS A 58 -7.75 4.26 -4.29
C HIS A 58 -6.86 4.26 -3.03
N CYS A 59 -7.36 4.87 -1.97
CA CYS A 59 -6.66 4.99 -0.70
C CYS A 59 -7.56 4.62 0.47
N PHE A 60 -7.04 3.82 1.39
CA PHE A 60 -7.65 3.53 2.69
C PHE A 60 -6.78 4.08 3.80
N ALA A 61 -7.41 4.60 4.84
CA ALA A 61 -6.72 5.06 6.05
C ALA A 61 -7.25 4.31 7.27
N ALA A 62 -6.34 3.98 8.16
CA ALA A 62 -6.66 3.49 9.49
C ALA A 62 -6.65 4.66 10.46
N GLN A 63 -7.69 4.77 11.27
CA GLN A 63 -7.80 5.81 12.28
C GLN A 63 -8.19 5.22 13.63
N ARG A 64 -7.76 5.89 14.69
CA ARG A 64 -8.15 5.67 16.06
C ARG A 64 -8.33 7.03 16.74
N ASP A 65 -9.46 7.21 17.41
CA ASP A 65 -9.80 8.46 18.10
C ASP A 65 -9.66 9.71 17.20
N GLY A 66 -10.03 9.58 15.92
CA GLY A 66 -9.96 10.66 14.93
C GLY A 66 -8.56 10.98 14.42
N GLN A 67 -7.55 10.18 14.76
CA GLN A 67 -6.17 10.37 14.31
C GLN A 67 -5.77 9.31 13.29
N PHE A 68 -5.05 9.70 12.24
CA PHE A 68 -4.44 8.74 11.32
C PHE A 68 -3.36 7.93 12.02
N ILE A 69 -3.40 6.62 11.84
CA ILE A 69 -2.39 5.69 12.37
C ILE A 69 -1.81 4.78 11.29
N GLY A 70 -2.38 4.79 10.09
CA GLY A 70 -1.90 4.04 8.94
C GLY A 70 -2.64 4.42 7.68
N PHE A 71 -2.06 4.08 6.53
CA PHE A 71 -2.68 4.25 5.22
C PHE A 71 -2.18 3.16 4.26
N ALA A 72 -2.94 2.90 3.22
CA ALA A 72 -2.52 2.07 2.10
C ALA A 72 -3.21 2.53 0.81
N CYS A 73 -2.49 2.42 -0.29
CA CYS A 73 -2.96 2.81 -1.61
C CYS A 73 -2.89 1.64 -2.59
N TYR A 74 -3.60 1.76 -3.70
CA TYR A 74 -3.41 0.94 -4.89
C TYR A 74 -3.57 1.78 -6.14
N ASP A 75 -3.06 1.31 -7.26
CA ASP A 75 -2.97 2.07 -8.52
C ASP A 75 -2.25 3.44 -8.38
N ALA A 76 -1.43 3.59 -7.35
CA ALA A 76 -0.70 4.82 -7.08
C ALA A 76 0.58 4.91 -7.90
N THR A 77 1.43 3.89 -7.82
CA THR A 77 2.68 3.81 -8.58
C THR A 77 2.41 3.47 -10.05
N ALA A 78 1.56 2.47 -10.28
CA ALA A 78 1.12 2.02 -11.59
C ALA A 78 -0.17 1.19 -11.45
N ARG A 79 -0.86 0.96 -12.56
CA ARG A 79 -2.05 0.11 -12.58
C ARG A 79 -1.73 -1.31 -12.14
N GLY A 80 -2.59 -1.85 -11.26
CA GLY A 80 -2.44 -3.19 -10.72
C GLY A 80 -1.40 -3.31 -9.61
N TYR A 81 -0.78 -2.20 -9.19
CA TYR A 81 0.18 -2.18 -8.10
C TYR A 81 -0.53 -1.82 -6.78
N PHE A 82 -0.28 -2.63 -5.77
CA PHE A 82 -0.59 -2.32 -4.38
C PHE A 82 0.58 -1.55 -3.76
N GLY A 83 0.27 -0.53 -3.00
CA GLY A 83 1.22 0.31 -2.27
C GLY A 83 1.16 1.77 -2.68
N PRO A 84 1.82 2.65 -1.93
CA PRO A 84 2.52 2.40 -0.67
C PRO A 84 1.59 2.02 0.49
N ILE A 85 2.16 1.42 1.53
CA ILE A 85 1.50 1.15 2.81
C ILE A 85 2.40 1.60 3.95
N GLY A 86 1.87 2.34 4.89
CA GLY A 86 2.61 2.84 6.05
C GLY A 86 1.78 2.82 7.32
N ILE A 87 2.43 2.40 8.42
CA ILE A 87 1.84 2.36 9.76
C ILE A 87 2.68 3.24 10.67
N SER A 88 2.04 4.10 11.45
CA SER A 88 2.69 4.87 12.51
C SER A 88 3.50 3.93 13.41
N GLU A 89 4.73 4.33 13.74
CA GLU A 89 5.70 3.47 14.43
C GLU A 89 5.13 2.86 15.72
N SER A 90 4.43 3.66 16.52
CA SER A 90 3.83 3.22 17.78
C SER A 90 2.70 2.20 17.62
N PHE A 91 2.16 2.01 16.41
CA PHE A 91 1.08 1.06 16.11
C PHE A 91 1.51 -0.14 15.27
N ARG A 92 2.80 -0.28 14.97
CA ARG A 92 3.32 -1.45 14.27
C ARG A 92 3.15 -2.72 15.10
N GLY A 93 2.94 -3.84 14.42
CA GLY A 93 2.73 -5.14 15.09
C GLY A 93 1.34 -5.36 15.68
N SER A 94 0.38 -4.47 15.42
CA SER A 94 -1.00 -4.53 15.95
C SER A 94 -2.04 -5.07 14.94
N GLY A 95 -1.61 -5.58 13.78
CA GLY A 95 -2.50 -6.10 12.75
C GLY A 95 -3.09 -5.05 11.79
N ILE A 96 -2.77 -3.78 11.96
CA ILE A 96 -3.28 -2.69 11.11
C ILE A 96 -2.77 -2.83 9.69
N GLY A 97 -1.49 -3.15 9.49
CA GLY A 97 -0.90 -3.36 8.18
C GLY A 97 -1.57 -4.50 7.41
N ARG A 98 -1.85 -5.61 8.12
CA ARG A 98 -2.61 -6.74 7.55
C ARG A 98 -4.02 -6.31 7.10
N ALA A 99 -4.74 -5.60 7.93
CA ALA A 99 -6.10 -5.16 7.64
C ALA A 99 -6.15 -4.16 6.46
N LEU A 100 -5.23 -3.18 6.41
CA LEU A 100 -5.10 -2.25 5.31
C LEU A 100 -4.76 -2.95 3.99
N LEU A 101 -3.81 -3.88 4.01
CA LEU A 101 -3.42 -4.67 2.83
C LEU A 101 -4.64 -5.43 2.28
N ILE A 102 -5.31 -6.21 3.12
CA ILE A 102 -6.44 -7.03 2.69
C ILE A 102 -7.58 -6.14 2.18
N ARG A 103 -7.86 -5.01 2.84
CA ARG A 103 -8.90 -4.07 2.39
C ARG A 103 -8.61 -3.52 0.99
N CYS A 104 -7.38 -3.11 0.72
CA CYS A 104 -6.99 -2.66 -0.62
C CYS A 104 -7.11 -3.78 -1.66
N LEU A 105 -6.68 -4.99 -1.34
CA LEU A 105 -6.73 -6.12 -2.28
C LEU A 105 -8.17 -6.53 -2.61
N TYR A 106 -9.10 -6.45 -1.66
CA TYR A 106 -10.53 -6.62 -1.94
C TYR A 106 -11.07 -5.53 -2.86
N ALA A 107 -10.68 -4.27 -2.64
CA ALA A 107 -11.06 -3.18 -3.51
C ALA A 107 -10.52 -3.38 -4.94
N MET A 108 -9.26 -3.79 -5.09
CA MET A 108 -8.68 -4.12 -6.40
C MET A 108 -9.45 -5.24 -7.09
N LYS A 109 -9.84 -6.30 -6.37
CA LYS A 109 -10.67 -7.38 -6.91
C LYS A 109 -12.02 -6.86 -7.39
N GLU A 110 -12.68 -6.02 -6.62
CA GLU A 110 -13.97 -5.39 -6.99
C GLU A 110 -13.82 -4.48 -8.23
N ASP A 111 -12.67 -3.82 -8.40
CA ASP A 111 -12.34 -3.00 -9.57
C ASP A 111 -11.98 -3.84 -10.82
N GLY A 112 -11.98 -5.17 -10.71
CA GLY A 112 -11.80 -6.09 -11.84
C GLY A 112 -10.41 -6.69 -11.98
N TYR A 113 -9.50 -6.47 -11.06
CA TYR A 113 -8.19 -7.11 -11.06
C TYR A 113 -8.28 -8.58 -10.63
N GLY A 114 -7.60 -9.46 -11.35
CA GLY A 114 -7.41 -10.86 -10.93
C GLY A 114 -6.16 -11.06 -10.09
N TYR A 115 -5.20 -10.18 -10.27
CA TYR A 115 -3.90 -10.21 -9.60
C TYR A 115 -3.46 -8.80 -9.23
N ALA A 116 -2.66 -8.68 -8.16
CA ALA A 116 -2.01 -7.44 -7.77
C ALA A 116 -0.50 -7.64 -7.74
N VAL A 117 0.24 -6.62 -8.13
CA VAL A 117 1.70 -6.57 -7.99
C VAL A 117 2.04 -5.72 -6.77
N ILE A 118 2.96 -6.21 -5.93
CA ILE A 118 3.56 -5.43 -4.86
C ILE A 118 4.99 -5.14 -5.30
N GLY A 119 5.27 -3.87 -5.60
CA GLY A 119 6.56 -3.49 -6.15
C GLY A 119 7.60 -3.16 -5.10
N TRP A 120 8.86 -3.50 -5.39
CA TRP A 120 10.03 -3.14 -4.58
C TRP A 120 9.86 -3.43 -3.07
N CYS A 121 9.50 -4.67 -2.75
CA CYS A 121 9.07 -5.06 -1.41
C CYS A 121 10.08 -5.94 -0.65
N ASP A 122 11.36 -5.89 -1.02
CA ASP A 122 12.39 -6.79 -0.49
C ASP A 122 12.39 -6.92 1.03
N GLU A 123 12.33 -5.81 1.75
CA GLU A 123 12.32 -5.81 3.23
C GLU A 123 11.01 -6.35 3.84
N ALA A 124 9.92 -6.28 3.10
CA ALA A 124 8.59 -6.68 3.56
C ALA A 124 8.09 -7.99 2.93
N ALA A 125 8.89 -8.66 2.11
CA ALA A 125 8.50 -9.85 1.36
C ALA A 125 7.87 -10.93 2.25
N ALA A 126 8.51 -11.25 3.38
CA ALA A 126 8.02 -12.24 4.32
C ALA A 126 6.65 -11.89 4.94
N PHE A 127 6.35 -10.61 5.09
CA PHE A 127 5.04 -10.16 5.55
C PHE A 127 3.96 -10.46 4.49
N TYR A 128 4.23 -10.16 3.23
CA TYR A 128 3.28 -10.41 2.14
C TYR A 128 3.08 -11.90 1.85
N GLU A 129 4.16 -12.69 1.89
CA GLU A 129 4.07 -14.16 1.76
C GLU A 129 3.14 -14.75 2.82
N ARG A 130 3.37 -14.43 4.09
CA ARG A 130 2.58 -14.96 5.21
C ARG A 130 1.14 -14.45 5.23
N THR A 131 0.92 -13.20 4.80
CA THR A 131 -0.40 -12.57 4.94
C THR A 131 -1.34 -12.93 3.82
N VAL A 132 -0.87 -12.95 2.57
CA VAL A 132 -1.71 -13.09 1.37
C VAL A 132 -1.17 -14.11 0.36
N GLY A 133 -0.17 -14.89 0.73
CA GLY A 133 0.42 -15.90 -0.15
C GLY A 133 1.11 -15.30 -1.38
N ALA A 134 1.65 -14.09 -1.25
CA ALA A 134 2.36 -13.44 -2.34
C ALA A 134 3.59 -14.26 -2.76
N VAL A 135 3.85 -14.32 -4.06
CA VAL A 135 4.99 -15.02 -4.63
C VAL A 135 5.93 -14.07 -5.35
N SER A 136 7.22 -14.28 -5.21
CA SER A 136 8.22 -13.44 -5.89
C SER A 136 8.16 -13.59 -7.41
N ILE A 137 8.29 -12.48 -8.12
CA ILE A 137 8.36 -12.46 -9.59
C ILE A 137 9.84 -12.53 -10.01
N PRO A 138 10.28 -13.59 -10.71
CA PRO A 138 11.66 -13.67 -11.17
C PRO A 138 12.04 -12.51 -12.10
N GLY A 139 13.29 -12.02 -12.03
CA GLY A 139 13.78 -10.94 -12.87
C GLY A 139 13.15 -9.58 -12.61
N SER A 140 12.64 -9.35 -11.41
CA SER A 140 11.93 -8.12 -11.02
C SER A 140 12.70 -7.26 -10.01
N SER A 141 14.01 -7.16 -10.15
CA SER A 141 14.76 -6.18 -9.37
C SER A 141 14.32 -4.75 -9.74
N PRO A 142 14.44 -3.75 -8.86
CA PRO A 142 14.03 -2.39 -9.19
C PRO A 142 14.67 -1.83 -10.46
N ALA A 143 15.89 -2.27 -10.80
CA ALA A 143 16.57 -1.87 -12.02
C ALA A 143 15.99 -2.51 -13.31
N GLU A 144 15.18 -3.54 -13.18
CA GLU A 144 14.58 -4.31 -14.29
C GLU A 144 13.08 -4.04 -14.44
N THR A 145 12.48 -3.32 -13.49
CA THR A 145 11.04 -3.05 -13.44
C THR A 145 10.69 -1.61 -13.81
N LEU A 146 9.44 -1.24 -13.62
CA LEU A 146 8.94 0.10 -13.91
C LEU A 146 9.66 1.21 -13.14
N TYR A 147 10.27 0.90 -12.00
CA TYR A 147 11.00 1.89 -11.20
C TYR A 147 12.20 2.50 -11.94
N ARG A 148 12.78 1.75 -12.89
CA ARG A 148 13.82 2.26 -13.80
C ARG A 148 13.35 3.48 -14.63
N ARG A 149 12.04 3.65 -14.81
CA ARG A 149 11.46 4.79 -15.53
C ARG A 149 11.40 6.07 -14.71
N MET A 150 11.68 6.00 -13.40
CA MET A 150 11.72 7.20 -12.57
C MET A 150 12.82 8.13 -13.03
N VAL A 151 12.52 9.43 -13.16
CA VAL A 151 13.49 10.46 -13.58
C VAL A 151 14.69 10.53 -12.63
N ARG A 152 14.46 10.29 -11.34
CA ARG A 152 15.48 10.34 -10.28
C ARG A 152 15.72 8.95 -9.69
N PHE A 153 15.82 7.95 -10.57
CA PHE A 153 16.10 6.58 -10.14
C PHE A 153 17.55 6.45 -9.65
N SER A 154 17.71 5.94 -8.45
CA SER A 154 19.01 5.50 -7.93
C SER A 154 18.82 4.11 -7.32
N VAL A 155 19.62 3.15 -7.76
CA VAL A 155 19.65 1.84 -7.09
C VAL A 155 20.19 2.05 -5.68
N PRO A 156 19.47 1.59 -4.64
CA PRO A 156 20.02 1.61 -3.30
C PRO A 156 21.37 0.88 -3.30
N LYS A 157 22.41 1.52 -2.76
CA LYS A 157 23.69 0.84 -2.55
C LYS A 157 23.40 -0.33 -1.61
N GLN A 158 23.68 -1.55 -2.06
CA GLN A 158 23.73 -2.71 -1.17
C GLN A 158 24.76 -2.38 -0.07
N GLN A 159 24.28 -2.27 1.16
CA GLN A 159 25.15 -2.26 2.33
C GLN A 159 25.51 -3.68 2.71
#